data_0cb0612e68efe44eefadb658c0bf9d6a
#
_entry.id   0cb0612e68efe44eefadb658c0bf9d6a
#
_cell.length_a   1.000
_cell.length_b   1.000
_cell.length_c   1.000
_cell.angle_alpha   90.00
_cell.angle_beta   90.00
_cell.angle_gamma   90.00
#
_symmetry.space_group_name_H-M   'P 1'
#
loop_
_entity.id
_entity.type
_entity.pdbx_description
1 polymer ?
#
loop_
_entity_poly.entity_id
_entity_poly.type
_entity_poly.pdbx_seq_one_letter_code
_entity_poly.pdbx_strand_id
1 'polypeptide(L)'
;RNVEPRTGLSMGEHAEWMAREWGISQAEQDALALRSHQQLALAYDQGFFNDLMTPFQGLKRDNNLRPDLSLDKLSKLRPVFDRKVAPGAGTLTAGNSTPLTDGASTVLLASEAWAAERNLPVLAYLTFSEVAAVDFLDHHEGLLMAPVHAVPRMLARAGLRLQDFDFYEIHEAFAAQVLCTLKAWQDATYCRERLGLSEPLGPIDRTRLNVNGSSLATGHPFAATGARIVASLAKLLAQRGQGRGLISICAAGGQGVVAILER
;
A
#
# COMPACT_ATOMS: atom_id res chain seq x y z
N ARG A 1 4.51 20.67 9.97
CA ARG A 1 3.81 19.58 10.71
C ARG A 1 3.10 18.69 9.70
N ASN A 2 3.21 17.40 9.88
CA ASN A 2 2.52 16.41 9.02
C ASN A 2 1.11 16.12 9.59
N VAL A 3 0.24 17.13 9.53
CA VAL A 3 -1.14 17.05 10.02
C VAL A 3 -2.11 17.48 8.94
N GLU A 4 -3.30 16.90 8.95
CA GLU A 4 -4.42 17.35 8.12
C GLU A 4 -4.93 18.71 8.66
N PRO A 5 -4.88 19.78 7.86
CA PRO A 5 -5.21 21.13 8.34
C PRO A 5 -6.64 21.27 8.87
N ARG A 6 -7.61 20.55 8.30
CA ARG A 6 -9.03 20.64 8.65
C ARG A 6 -9.39 19.95 9.94
N THR A 7 -8.69 18.86 10.29
CA THR A 7 -8.94 18.10 11.53
C THR A 7 -7.91 18.38 12.62
N GLY A 8 -6.73 18.91 12.27
CA GLY A 8 -5.61 19.08 13.19
C GLY A 8 -5.01 17.74 13.67
N LEU A 9 -5.39 16.63 13.05
CA LEU A 9 -4.87 15.29 13.34
C LEU A 9 -3.76 14.92 12.35
N SER A 10 -2.75 14.19 12.83
CA SER A 10 -1.73 13.58 11.98
C SER A 10 -2.32 12.40 11.19
N MET A 11 -1.61 11.97 10.13
CA MET A 11 -2.00 10.78 9.36
C MET A 11 -2.08 9.53 10.25
N GLY A 12 -1.17 9.41 11.23
CA GLY A 12 -1.18 8.30 12.18
C GLY A 12 -2.37 8.35 13.15
N GLU A 13 -2.80 9.55 13.61
CA GLU A 13 -4.01 9.71 14.43
C GLU A 13 -5.28 9.34 13.63
N HIS A 14 -5.35 9.69 12.34
CA HIS A 14 -6.42 9.22 11.46
C HIS A 14 -6.40 7.71 11.27
N ALA A 15 -5.20 7.11 11.09
CA ALA A 15 -5.07 5.67 10.96
C ALA A 15 -5.41 4.91 12.25
N GLU A 16 -5.08 5.46 13.43
CA GLU A 16 -5.48 4.93 14.73
C GLU A 16 -7.01 4.93 14.88
N TRP A 17 -7.64 6.00 14.46
CA TRP A 17 -9.08 6.07 14.43
C TRP A 17 -9.70 5.00 13.56
N MET A 18 -9.22 4.87 12.30
CA MET A 18 -9.65 3.82 11.38
C MET A 18 -9.47 2.41 11.99
N ALA A 19 -8.33 2.16 12.66
CA ALA A 19 -8.06 0.88 13.32
C ALA A 19 -9.14 0.54 14.35
N ARG A 20 -9.60 1.53 15.12
CA ARG A 20 -10.66 1.36 16.11
C ARG A 20 -12.03 1.10 15.47
N GLU A 21 -12.42 1.90 14.49
CA GLU A 21 -13.70 1.72 13.78
C GLU A 21 -13.80 0.35 13.14
N TRP A 22 -12.72 -0.12 12.55
CA TRP A 22 -12.65 -1.41 11.88
C TRP A 22 -12.29 -2.58 12.82
N GLY A 23 -12.03 -2.32 14.09
CA GLY A 23 -11.65 -3.34 15.07
C GLY A 23 -10.35 -4.06 14.67
N ILE A 24 -9.34 -3.33 14.22
CA ILE A 24 -8.02 -3.86 13.87
C ILE A 24 -7.12 -3.85 15.09
N SER A 25 -6.67 -5.01 15.52
CA SER A 25 -5.79 -5.15 16.69
C SER A 25 -4.33 -4.81 16.38
N GLN A 26 -3.55 -4.46 17.41
CA GLN A 26 -2.10 -4.30 17.28
C GLN A 26 -1.43 -5.58 16.76
N ALA A 27 -1.87 -6.75 17.22
CA ALA A 27 -1.30 -8.03 16.81
C ALA A 27 -1.44 -8.29 15.29
N GLU A 28 -2.58 -7.95 14.70
CA GLU A 28 -2.79 -8.05 13.24
C GLU A 28 -1.89 -7.08 12.48
N GLN A 29 -1.74 -5.86 12.98
CA GLN A 29 -0.86 -4.84 12.41
C GLN A 29 0.61 -5.26 12.48
N ASP A 30 1.04 -5.76 13.62
CA ASP A 30 2.42 -6.23 13.84
C ASP A 30 2.75 -7.44 12.95
N ALA A 31 1.79 -8.35 12.74
CA ALA A 31 1.97 -9.48 11.83
C ALA A 31 2.17 -9.03 10.37
N LEU A 32 1.41 -8.02 9.92
CA LEU A 32 1.60 -7.45 8.58
C LEU A 32 2.96 -6.74 8.46
N ALA A 33 3.35 -5.96 9.47
CA ALA A 33 4.64 -5.28 9.49
C ALA A 33 5.82 -6.27 9.45
N LEU A 34 5.77 -7.31 10.29
CA LEU A 34 6.79 -8.37 10.28
C LEU A 34 6.91 -9.00 8.90
N ARG A 35 5.78 -9.34 8.29
CA ARG A 35 5.77 -9.93 6.96
C ARG A 35 6.39 -9.00 5.92
N SER A 36 6.08 -7.71 5.93
CA SER A 36 6.66 -6.73 5.01
C SER A 36 8.19 -6.70 5.11
N HIS A 37 8.75 -6.69 6.33
CA HIS A 37 10.19 -6.76 6.54
C HIS A 37 10.82 -8.08 6.09
N GLN A 38 10.18 -9.21 6.37
CA GLN A 38 10.67 -10.53 5.96
C GLN A 38 10.70 -10.67 4.44
N GLN A 39 9.63 -10.25 3.76
CA GLN A 39 9.57 -10.30 2.30
C GLN A 39 10.60 -9.37 1.65
N LEU A 40 10.80 -8.17 2.20
CA LEU A 40 11.82 -7.25 1.68
C LEU A 40 13.24 -7.82 1.86
N ALA A 41 13.55 -8.41 3.02
CA ALA A 41 14.83 -9.05 3.27
C ALA A 41 15.08 -10.19 2.26
N LEU A 42 14.10 -11.07 2.09
CA LEU A 42 14.17 -12.19 1.14
C LEU A 42 14.36 -11.70 -0.30
N ALA A 43 13.63 -10.66 -0.72
CA ALA A 43 13.74 -10.09 -2.06
C ALA A 43 15.14 -9.49 -2.33
N TYR A 44 15.76 -8.85 -1.32
CA TYR A 44 17.16 -8.42 -1.41
C TYR A 44 18.12 -9.59 -1.51
N ASP A 45 17.94 -10.62 -0.72
CA ASP A 45 18.85 -11.80 -0.71
C ASP A 45 18.73 -12.62 -2.00
N GLN A 46 17.56 -12.61 -2.63
CA GLN A 46 17.31 -13.20 -3.96
C GLN A 46 17.76 -12.30 -5.12
N GLY A 47 18.26 -11.10 -4.85
CA GLY A 47 18.73 -10.17 -5.87
C GLY A 47 17.63 -9.46 -6.67
N PHE A 48 16.37 -9.49 -6.20
CA PHE A 48 15.27 -8.85 -6.91
C PHE A 48 15.53 -7.36 -7.16
N PHE A 49 16.17 -6.68 -6.24
CA PHE A 49 16.42 -5.24 -6.33
C PHE A 49 17.76 -4.86 -7.02
N ASN A 50 18.56 -5.82 -7.50
CA ASN A 50 19.91 -5.54 -8.01
C ASN A 50 19.95 -4.56 -9.20
N ASP A 51 18.93 -4.56 -10.05
CA ASP A 51 18.78 -3.68 -11.21
C ASP A 51 17.77 -2.54 -11.00
N LEU A 52 17.04 -2.56 -9.89
CA LEU A 52 16.11 -1.51 -9.49
C LEU A 52 16.73 -0.48 -8.54
N MET A 53 17.74 -0.90 -7.77
CA MET A 53 18.38 -0.07 -6.76
C MET A 53 19.59 0.67 -7.33
N THR A 54 19.56 2.00 -7.30
CA THR A 54 20.73 2.82 -7.58
C THR A 54 21.44 3.16 -6.28
N PRO A 55 22.67 2.68 -6.04
CA PRO A 55 23.42 3.02 -4.84
C PRO A 55 23.66 4.54 -4.75
N PHE A 56 23.43 5.09 -3.55
CA PHE A 56 23.63 6.52 -3.30
C PHE A 56 24.32 6.74 -1.96
N GLN A 57 25.40 7.49 -1.94
CA GLN A 57 26.20 7.82 -0.74
C GLN A 57 26.54 6.60 0.14
N GLY A 58 26.87 5.48 -0.48
CA GLY A 58 27.21 4.24 0.19
C GLY A 58 26.04 3.34 0.58
N LEU A 59 24.79 3.82 0.48
CA LEU A 59 23.60 2.99 0.66
C LEU A 59 23.38 2.11 -0.57
N LYS A 60 23.20 0.81 -0.33
CA LYS A 60 22.92 -0.20 -1.36
C LYS A 60 21.63 -0.96 -1.10
N ARG A 61 21.02 -0.76 0.07
CA ARG A 61 19.73 -1.36 0.50
C ARG A 61 18.95 -0.32 1.29
N ASP A 62 17.66 -0.51 1.41
CA ASP A 62 16.82 0.30 2.28
C ASP A 62 17.27 0.19 3.73
N ASN A 63 17.65 1.29 4.34
CA ASN A 63 18.19 1.32 5.71
C ASN A 63 17.11 1.26 6.79
N ASN A 64 15.83 1.32 6.42
CA ASN A 64 14.69 1.08 7.31
C ASN A 64 14.42 -0.41 7.51
N LEU A 65 14.91 -1.28 6.64
CA LEU A 65 14.77 -2.72 6.76
C LEU A 65 15.32 -3.24 8.09
N ARG A 66 14.53 -4.07 8.77
CA ARG A 66 14.88 -4.75 10.03
C ARG A 66 14.78 -6.26 9.82
N PRO A 67 15.85 -6.92 9.34
CA PRO A 67 15.83 -8.36 9.05
C PRO A 67 15.60 -9.22 10.30
N ASP A 68 15.99 -8.71 11.47
CA ASP A 68 15.89 -9.36 12.78
C ASP A 68 14.60 -9.01 13.54
N LEU A 69 13.61 -8.40 12.87
CA LEU A 69 12.32 -8.08 13.45
C LEU A 69 11.58 -9.35 13.88
N SER A 70 10.83 -9.27 14.99
CA SER A 70 9.99 -10.37 15.47
C SER A 70 8.71 -9.84 16.10
N LEU A 71 7.68 -10.68 16.21
CA LEU A 71 6.43 -10.31 16.92
C LEU A 71 6.68 -9.95 18.38
N ASP A 72 7.61 -10.64 19.04
CA ASP A 72 7.99 -10.31 20.44
C ASP A 72 8.58 -8.91 20.57
N LYS A 73 9.38 -8.45 19.59
CA LYS A 73 9.90 -7.09 19.57
C LYS A 73 8.80 -6.07 19.29
N LEU A 74 7.92 -6.34 18.33
CA LEU A 74 6.82 -5.46 17.94
C LEU A 74 5.79 -5.29 19.05
N SER A 75 5.36 -6.37 19.69
CA SER A 75 4.36 -6.35 20.75
C SER A 75 4.74 -5.53 21.99
N LYS A 76 6.04 -5.28 22.19
CA LYS A 76 6.58 -4.44 23.28
C LYS A 76 6.60 -2.95 22.96
N LEU A 77 6.34 -2.57 21.71
CA LEU A 77 6.30 -1.18 21.30
C LEU A 77 5.03 -0.50 21.84
N ARG A 78 5.20 0.74 22.28
CA ARG A 78 4.07 1.55 22.78
C ARG A 78 3.37 2.25 21.62
N PRO A 79 2.05 2.42 21.68
CA PRO A 79 1.32 3.27 20.75
C PRO A 79 1.88 4.70 20.70
N VAL A 80 1.87 5.30 19.51
CA VAL A 80 2.45 6.63 19.29
C VAL A 80 1.44 7.65 18.75
N PHE A 81 0.24 7.20 18.37
CA PHE A 81 -0.81 8.02 17.76
C PHE A 81 -2.12 8.05 18.57
N ASP A 82 -2.09 7.57 19.80
CA ASP A 82 -3.29 7.42 20.62
C ASP A 82 -3.71 8.68 21.40
N ARG A 83 -2.80 9.61 21.64
CA ARG A 83 -2.99 10.72 22.61
C ARG A 83 -4.27 11.54 22.41
N LYS A 84 -4.67 11.80 21.16
CA LYS A 84 -5.86 12.59 20.85
C LYS A 84 -7.09 11.75 20.57
N VAL A 85 -6.92 10.59 19.97
CA VAL A 85 -8.02 9.79 19.40
C VAL A 85 -8.35 8.54 20.18
N ALA A 86 -7.40 8.02 20.98
CA ALA A 86 -7.53 6.79 21.73
C ALA A 86 -6.68 6.76 23.00
N PRO A 87 -6.76 7.75 23.93
CA PRO A 87 -5.85 7.83 25.07
C PRO A 87 -5.77 6.54 25.86
N GLY A 88 -4.57 5.93 25.91
CA GLY A 88 -4.30 4.68 26.62
C GLY A 88 -4.89 3.40 25.98
N ALA A 89 -5.47 3.49 24.79
CA ALA A 89 -6.06 2.37 24.07
C ALA A 89 -5.62 2.31 22.59
N GLY A 90 -4.48 2.92 22.27
CA GLY A 90 -3.94 2.92 20.91
C GLY A 90 -3.36 1.57 20.49
N THR A 91 -3.26 1.37 19.20
CA THR A 91 -2.77 0.14 18.56
C THR A 91 -1.64 0.40 17.56
N LEU A 92 -1.53 1.63 17.05
CA LEU A 92 -0.49 1.99 16.10
C LEU A 92 0.81 2.36 16.81
N THR A 93 1.86 1.63 16.49
CA THR A 93 3.22 1.82 17.01
C THR A 93 4.16 2.29 15.91
N ALA A 94 5.37 2.68 16.26
CA ALA A 94 6.41 2.96 15.27
C ALA A 94 6.78 1.73 14.42
N GLY A 95 6.52 0.51 14.93
CA GLY A 95 6.84 -0.74 14.23
C GLY A 95 5.81 -1.16 13.18
N ASN A 96 4.55 -0.71 13.31
CA ASN A 96 3.47 -1.03 12.36
C ASN A 96 3.01 0.19 11.55
N SER A 97 3.84 1.23 11.55
CA SER A 97 3.67 2.47 10.79
C SER A 97 4.87 2.70 9.89
N THR A 98 4.65 3.17 8.67
CA THR A 98 5.75 3.46 7.75
C THR A 98 6.61 4.62 8.30
N PRO A 99 7.94 4.51 8.29
CA PRO A 99 8.79 5.62 8.65
C PRO A 99 8.82 6.69 7.54
N LEU A 100 8.89 7.95 7.93
CA LEU A 100 9.30 9.02 7.02
C LEU A 100 10.79 8.82 6.69
N THR A 101 11.13 8.94 5.42
CA THR A 101 12.50 8.76 4.93
C THR A 101 12.73 9.58 3.67
N ASP A 102 13.99 9.77 3.32
CA ASP A 102 14.38 10.34 2.05
C ASP A 102 14.48 9.24 0.98
N GLY A 103 14.17 9.60 -0.25
CA GLY A 103 14.28 8.66 -1.37
C GLY A 103 13.79 9.28 -2.68
N ALA A 104 14.24 8.69 -3.78
CA ALA A 104 13.82 9.04 -5.13
C ALA A 104 13.55 7.77 -5.93
N SER A 105 12.63 7.83 -6.86
CA SER A 105 12.38 6.75 -7.82
C SER A 105 11.97 7.31 -9.17
N THR A 106 12.31 6.59 -10.23
CA THR A 106 11.95 6.95 -11.60
C THR A 106 11.33 5.76 -12.32
N VAL A 107 10.36 6.04 -13.17
CA VAL A 107 9.75 5.09 -14.10
C VAL A 107 9.68 5.75 -15.47
N LEU A 108 10.14 5.05 -16.49
CA LEU A 108 9.96 5.48 -17.87
C LEU A 108 8.61 4.99 -18.38
N LEU A 109 7.71 5.92 -18.68
CA LEU A 109 6.44 5.65 -19.34
C LEU A 109 6.54 6.12 -20.79
N ALA A 110 6.10 5.28 -21.72
CA ALA A 110 6.14 5.57 -23.14
C ALA A 110 4.98 4.89 -23.88
N SER A 111 4.67 5.34 -25.08
CA SER A 111 3.82 4.56 -25.98
C SER A 111 4.55 3.32 -26.47
N GLU A 112 3.81 2.28 -26.80
CA GLU A 112 4.37 1.04 -27.35
C GLU A 112 5.19 1.29 -28.62
N ALA A 113 4.68 2.14 -29.53
CA ALA A 113 5.38 2.53 -30.74
C ALA A 113 6.73 3.19 -30.46
N TRP A 114 6.78 4.13 -29.50
CA TRP A 114 8.01 4.81 -29.13
C TRP A 114 9.05 3.85 -28.53
N ALA A 115 8.59 2.91 -27.70
CA ALA A 115 9.46 1.89 -27.13
C ALA A 115 10.02 0.93 -28.21
N ALA A 116 9.17 0.50 -29.13
CA ALA A 116 9.55 -0.38 -30.23
C ALA A 116 10.59 0.27 -31.15
N GLU A 117 10.39 1.54 -31.56
CA GLU A 117 11.36 2.29 -32.37
C GLU A 117 12.78 2.34 -31.76
N ARG A 118 12.87 2.24 -30.42
CA ARG A 118 14.13 2.33 -29.66
C ARG A 118 14.62 1.00 -29.13
N ASN A 119 13.95 -0.10 -29.50
CA ASN A 119 14.25 -1.45 -29.02
C ASN A 119 14.31 -1.54 -27.48
N LEU A 120 13.44 -0.78 -26.78
CA LEU A 120 13.36 -0.80 -25.34
C LEU A 120 12.45 -1.95 -24.87
N PRO A 121 12.84 -2.71 -23.84
CA PRO A 121 12.01 -3.76 -23.30
C PRO A 121 10.79 -3.16 -22.58
N VAL A 122 9.59 -3.59 -22.97
CA VAL A 122 8.37 -3.28 -22.23
C VAL A 122 8.24 -4.27 -21.10
N LEU A 123 8.27 -3.83 -19.86
CA LEU A 123 8.15 -4.68 -18.69
C LEU A 123 6.69 -5.01 -18.38
N ALA A 124 5.80 -4.02 -18.51
CA ALA A 124 4.35 -4.15 -18.32
C ALA A 124 3.64 -2.97 -18.99
N TYR A 125 2.34 -3.10 -19.16
CA TYR A 125 1.44 -2.06 -19.66
C TYR A 125 0.61 -1.51 -18.52
N LEU A 126 0.50 -0.18 -18.41
CA LEU A 126 -0.48 0.49 -17.56
C LEU A 126 -1.80 0.56 -18.33
N THR A 127 -2.75 -0.31 -18.00
CA THR A 127 -3.98 -0.49 -18.78
C THR A 127 -5.16 0.28 -18.21
N PHE A 128 -5.26 0.39 -16.90
CA PHE A 128 -6.32 1.12 -16.20
C PHE A 128 -5.77 1.91 -15.03
N SER A 129 -6.40 3.04 -14.76
CA SER A 129 -6.21 3.81 -13.53
C SER A 129 -7.52 4.45 -13.09
N GLU A 130 -7.64 4.71 -11.80
CA GLU A 130 -8.77 5.40 -11.20
C GLU A 130 -8.31 6.19 -9.99
N VAL A 131 -9.01 7.29 -9.69
CA VAL A 131 -8.78 8.12 -8.52
C VAL A 131 -10.06 8.24 -7.71
N ALA A 132 -9.94 8.39 -6.41
CA ALA A 132 -11.05 8.66 -5.52
C ALA A 132 -10.66 9.70 -4.47
N ALA A 133 -11.67 10.34 -3.91
CA ALA A 133 -11.57 11.11 -2.69
C ALA A 133 -12.73 10.72 -1.76
N VAL A 134 -12.50 10.86 -0.46
CA VAL A 134 -13.50 10.59 0.59
C VAL A 134 -13.68 11.79 1.49
N ASP A 135 -14.91 11.96 1.99
CA ASP A 135 -15.19 12.92 3.05
C ASP A 135 -14.87 12.30 4.40
N PHE A 136 -13.80 12.80 5.01
CA PHE A 136 -13.29 12.34 6.30
C PHE A 136 -13.53 13.38 7.42
N LEU A 137 -14.19 14.50 7.13
CA LEU A 137 -14.30 15.60 8.10
C LEU A 137 -15.22 15.23 9.25
N ASP A 138 -16.39 14.68 8.95
CA ASP A 138 -17.40 14.31 9.93
C ASP A 138 -17.34 12.83 10.32
N HIS A 139 -16.18 12.21 10.09
CA HIS A 139 -15.95 10.78 10.36
C HIS A 139 -16.88 9.81 9.63
N HIS A 140 -17.46 10.28 8.53
CA HIS A 140 -18.27 9.44 7.66
C HIS A 140 -17.42 8.42 6.87
N GLU A 141 -16.12 8.70 6.72
CA GLU A 141 -15.17 7.79 6.08
C GLU A 141 -13.76 7.97 6.65
N GLY A 142 -12.98 6.90 6.72
CA GLY A 142 -11.58 6.98 7.12
C GLY A 142 -10.74 7.73 6.09
N LEU A 143 -9.87 8.64 6.53
CA LEU A 143 -9.06 9.50 5.65
C LEU A 143 -8.26 8.72 4.60
N LEU A 144 -7.79 7.52 4.92
CA LEU A 144 -6.96 6.70 4.03
C LEU A 144 -7.78 5.65 3.25
N MET A 145 -9.12 5.74 3.24
CA MET A 145 -10.01 4.75 2.63
C MET A 145 -10.34 5.04 1.15
N ALA A 146 -9.88 6.15 0.57
CA ALA A 146 -10.20 6.50 -0.81
C ALA A 146 -9.92 5.38 -1.85
N PRO A 147 -8.84 4.59 -1.77
CA PRO A 147 -8.62 3.47 -2.69
C PRO A 147 -9.71 2.40 -2.63
N VAL A 148 -10.39 2.24 -1.48
CA VAL A 148 -11.50 1.27 -1.34
C VAL A 148 -12.64 1.61 -2.30
N HIS A 149 -12.87 2.89 -2.56
CA HIS A 149 -13.86 3.39 -3.51
C HIS A 149 -13.35 3.39 -4.96
N ALA A 150 -12.06 3.61 -5.18
CA ALA A 150 -11.48 3.65 -6.52
C ALA A 150 -11.42 2.26 -7.17
N VAL A 151 -11.04 1.23 -6.39
CA VAL A 151 -10.87 -0.14 -6.91
C VAL A 151 -12.14 -0.68 -7.58
N PRO A 152 -13.32 -0.71 -6.94
CA PRO A 152 -14.52 -1.27 -7.61
C PRO A 152 -14.90 -0.51 -8.88
N ARG A 153 -14.71 0.82 -8.94
CA ARG A 153 -14.97 1.60 -10.15
C ARG A 153 -14.02 1.23 -11.28
N MET A 154 -12.74 1.05 -10.97
CA MET A 154 -11.74 0.61 -11.92
C MET A 154 -12.03 -0.82 -12.43
N LEU A 155 -12.37 -1.74 -11.51
CA LEU A 155 -12.70 -3.12 -11.84
C LEU A 155 -13.93 -3.20 -12.76
N ALA A 156 -14.98 -2.43 -12.47
CA ALA A 156 -16.19 -2.38 -13.32
C ALA A 156 -15.86 -1.90 -14.74
N ARG A 157 -15.01 -0.87 -14.90
CA ARG A 157 -14.55 -0.38 -16.21
C ARG A 157 -13.69 -1.39 -16.94
N ALA A 158 -12.88 -2.16 -16.21
CA ALA A 158 -12.00 -3.18 -16.77
C ALA A 158 -12.70 -4.52 -17.04
N GLY A 159 -13.92 -4.72 -16.53
CA GLY A 159 -14.64 -6.00 -16.61
C GLY A 159 -13.96 -7.10 -15.79
N LEU A 160 -13.32 -6.75 -14.67
CA LEU A 160 -12.53 -7.64 -13.82
C LEU A 160 -13.14 -7.78 -12.44
N ARG A 161 -12.81 -8.89 -11.77
CA ARG A 161 -13.07 -9.11 -10.35
C ARG A 161 -11.80 -8.87 -9.54
N LEU A 162 -11.94 -8.60 -8.25
CA LEU A 162 -10.81 -8.38 -7.34
C LEU A 162 -9.87 -9.59 -7.28
N GLN A 163 -10.35 -10.82 -7.55
CA GLN A 163 -9.57 -12.06 -7.51
C GLN A 163 -8.81 -12.39 -8.80
N ASP A 164 -8.99 -11.59 -9.86
CA ASP A 164 -8.40 -11.86 -11.20
C ASP A 164 -6.94 -11.37 -11.31
N PHE A 165 -6.27 -11.06 -10.18
CA PHE A 165 -4.91 -10.55 -10.14
C PHE A 165 -3.91 -11.56 -9.60
N ASP A 166 -2.71 -11.56 -10.20
CA ASP A 166 -1.57 -12.37 -9.79
C ASP A 166 -0.79 -11.70 -8.65
N PHE A 167 -0.79 -10.36 -8.61
CA PHE A 167 -0.11 -9.56 -7.59
C PHE A 167 -0.99 -8.39 -7.14
N TYR A 168 -0.86 -8.04 -5.86
CA TYR A 168 -1.45 -6.84 -5.26
C TYR A 168 -0.34 -6.02 -4.61
N GLU A 169 -0.19 -4.78 -5.04
CA GLU A 169 0.73 -3.81 -4.44
C GLU A 169 -0.11 -2.74 -3.74
N ILE A 170 -0.31 -2.90 -2.45
CA ILE A 170 -1.01 -1.93 -1.61
C ILE A 170 0.03 -1.15 -0.82
N HIS A 171 0.06 0.17 -1.01
CA HIS A 171 0.91 1.04 -0.23
C HIS A 171 0.60 0.90 1.27
N GLU A 172 1.62 0.58 2.04
CA GLU A 172 1.52 0.37 3.48
C GLU A 172 1.88 1.66 4.24
N ALA A 173 1.00 2.68 4.17
CA ALA A 173 1.21 3.88 4.97
C ALA A 173 1.16 3.54 6.47
N PHE A 174 0.23 2.66 6.84
CA PHE A 174 0.07 2.04 8.15
C PHE A 174 -0.45 0.62 7.93
N ALA A 175 -0.02 -0.32 8.76
CA ALA A 175 -0.56 -1.67 8.71
C ALA A 175 -2.09 -1.67 8.91
N ALA A 176 -2.59 -0.84 9.81
CA ALA A 176 -4.01 -0.65 10.04
C ALA A 176 -4.76 -0.25 8.76
N GLN A 177 -4.25 0.71 7.99
CA GLN A 177 -4.90 1.17 6.75
C GLN A 177 -5.04 0.05 5.73
N VAL A 178 -4.00 -0.77 5.55
CA VAL A 178 -4.08 -1.94 4.64
C VAL A 178 -5.15 -2.92 5.13
N LEU A 179 -5.17 -3.23 6.42
CA LEU A 179 -6.13 -4.17 7.01
C LEU A 179 -7.57 -3.64 6.94
N CYS A 180 -7.80 -2.34 7.17
CA CYS A 180 -9.10 -1.69 6.97
C CYS A 180 -9.57 -1.82 5.52
N THR A 181 -8.68 -1.54 4.55
CA THR A 181 -8.97 -1.70 3.12
C THR A 181 -9.42 -3.11 2.79
N LEU A 182 -8.67 -4.12 3.24
CA LEU A 182 -8.99 -5.54 3.01
C LEU A 182 -10.30 -5.96 3.69
N LYS A 183 -10.58 -5.44 4.88
CA LYS A 183 -11.80 -5.73 5.61
C LYS A 183 -13.02 -5.08 4.96
N ALA A 184 -12.89 -3.83 4.49
CA ALA A 184 -13.95 -3.11 3.80
C ALA A 184 -14.41 -3.80 2.51
N TRP A 185 -13.48 -4.35 1.70
CA TRP A 185 -13.83 -5.10 0.50
C TRP A 185 -14.59 -6.40 0.78
N GLN A 186 -14.52 -6.92 2.00
CA GLN A 186 -15.20 -8.14 2.44
C GLN A 186 -16.49 -7.88 3.21
N ASP A 187 -16.71 -6.66 3.68
CA ASP A 187 -17.89 -6.29 4.46
C ASP A 187 -19.08 -6.03 3.54
N ALA A 188 -20.10 -6.90 3.63
CA ALA A 188 -21.28 -6.84 2.77
C ALA A 188 -22.10 -5.56 2.98
N THR A 189 -22.17 -5.07 4.21
CA THR A 189 -22.91 -3.85 4.54
C THR A 189 -22.18 -2.63 3.98
N TYR A 190 -20.89 -2.54 4.21
CA TYR A 190 -20.07 -1.45 3.68
C TYR A 190 -20.08 -1.44 2.15
N CYS A 191 -19.89 -2.58 1.50
CA CYS A 191 -19.93 -2.69 0.05
C CYS A 191 -21.28 -2.23 -0.53
N ARG A 192 -22.38 -2.60 0.10
CA ARG A 192 -23.71 -2.17 -0.35
C ARG A 192 -23.96 -0.68 -0.10
N GLU A 193 -23.72 -0.21 1.11
CA GLU A 193 -24.14 1.12 1.56
C GLU A 193 -23.17 2.23 1.16
N ARG A 194 -21.88 1.92 1.12
CA ARG A 194 -20.82 2.90 0.85
C ARG A 194 -20.26 2.80 -0.57
N LEU A 195 -20.18 1.59 -1.13
CA LEU A 195 -19.63 1.37 -2.47
C LEU A 195 -20.71 1.18 -3.55
N GLY A 196 -21.99 1.01 -3.15
CA GLY A 196 -23.10 0.80 -4.08
C GLY A 196 -23.05 -0.56 -4.80
N LEU A 197 -22.38 -1.54 -4.21
CA LEU A 197 -22.25 -2.88 -4.78
C LEU A 197 -23.37 -3.80 -4.29
N SER A 198 -23.86 -4.69 -5.14
CA SER A 198 -24.85 -5.71 -4.76
C SER A 198 -24.26 -6.77 -3.82
N GLU A 199 -22.97 -7.05 -3.97
CA GLU A 199 -22.24 -8.04 -3.18
C GLU A 199 -20.84 -7.52 -2.81
N PRO A 200 -20.19 -8.07 -1.74
CA PRO A 200 -18.84 -7.70 -1.41
C PRO A 200 -17.85 -8.07 -2.52
N LEU A 201 -16.77 -7.30 -2.65
CA LEU A 201 -15.68 -7.64 -3.56
C LEU A 201 -15.00 -8.96 -3.17
N GLY A 202 -15.05 -9.30 -1.89
CA GLY A 202 -14.47 -10.51 -1.33
C GLY A 202 -12.99 -10.38 -0.94
N PRO A 203 -12.39 -11.47 -0.43
CA PRO A 203 -11.00 -11.49 -0.01
C PRO A 203 -10.03 -11.56 -1.20
N ILE A 204 -8.83 -11.06 -0.99
CA ILE A 204 -7.67 -11.34 -1.85
C ILE A 204 -6.85 -12.50 -1.27
N ASP A 205 -6.09 -13.17 -2.12
CA ASP A 205 -5.04 -14.07 -1.68
C ASP A 205 -3.87 -13.25 -1.10
N ARG A 206 -3.73 -13.27 0.22
CA ARG A 206 -2.69 -12.51 0.92
C ARG A 206 -1.28 -12.99 0.59
N THR A 207 -1.09 -14.19 0.03
CA THR A 207 0.23 -14.63 -0.42
C THR A 207 0.74 -13.86 -1.64
N ARG A 208 -0.19 -13.23 -2.38
CA ARG A 208 0.07 -12.37 -3.54
C ARG A 208 0.18 -10.88 -3.20
N LEU A 209 -0.03 -10.51 -1.92
CA LEU A 209 0.03 -9.12 -1.45
C LEU A 209 1.47 -8.74 -1.10
N ASN A 210 2.00 -7.66 -1.71
CA ASN A 210 3.28 -7.06 -1.39
C ASN A 210 4.40 -8.12 -1.26
N VAL A 211 4.52 -8.97 -2.28
CA VAL A 211 5.34 -10.19 -2.24
C VAL A 211 6.83 -9.93 -2.00
N ASN A 212 7.30 -8.72 -2.28
CA ASN A 212 8.67 -8.28 -2.03
C ASN A 212 8.78 -7.29 -0.86
N GLY A 213 7.78 -7.26 0.03
CA GLY A 213 7.66 -6.24 1.06
C GLY A 213 7.24 -4.88 0.48
N SER A 214 6.87 -3.95 1.34
CA SER A 214 6.44 -2.62 0.91
C SER A 214 6.83 -1.55 1.95
N SER A 215 6.04 -0.49 2.04
CA SER A 215 6.42 0.76 2.71
C SER A 215 6.66 0.66 4.21
N LEU A 216 6.10 -0.32 4.91
CA LEU A 216 6.44 -0.56 6.33
C LEU A 216 7.92 -0.89 6.50
N ALA A 217 8.51 -1.59 5.53
CA ALA A 217 9.90 -2.01 5.56
C ALA A 217 10.84 -1.05 4.83
N THR A 218 10.42 -0.49 3.68
CA THR A 218 11.25 0.45 2.90
C THR A 218 11.20 1.88 3.42
N GLY A 219 10.08 2.27 4.04
CA GLY A 219 9.75 3.66 4.32
C GLY A 219 8.93 4.29 3.21
N HIS A 220 8.52 5.55 3.43
CA HIS A 220 7.67 6.29 2.52
C HIS A 220 8.26 7.68 2.21
N PRO A 221 9.21 7.76 1.26
CA PRO A 221 9.63 9.05 0.74
C PRO A 221 8.50 9.58 -0.16
N PHE A 222 7.94 10.74 0.21
CA PHE A 222 6.83 11.35 -0.51
C PHE A 222 7.21 11.58 -1.98
N ALA A 223 6.25 11.38 -2.87
CA ALA A 223 6.40 11.40 -4.33
C ALA A 223 7.25 10.26 -4.95
N ALA A 224 8.05 9.52 -4.18
CA ALA A 224 8.84 8.40 -4.70
C ALA A 224 8.11 7.06 -4.65
N THR A 225 7.23 6.86 -3.66
CA THR A 225 6.59 5.57 -3.39
C THR A 225 5.79 5.03 -4.59
N GLY A 226 5.06 5.87 -5.30
CA GLY A 226 4.26 5.45 -6.46
C GLY A 226 5.13 4.85 -7.55
N ALA A 227 6.20 5.53 -7.97
CA ALA A 227 7.10 5.04 -9.00
C ALA A 227 7.85 3.76 -8.54
N ARG A 228 8.24 3.66 -7.25
CA ARG A 228 8.80 2.43 -6.68
C ARG A 228 7.84 1.25 -6.82
N ILE A 229 6.57 1.43 -6.45
CA ILE A 229 5.55 0.38 -6.54
C ILE A 229 5.35 -0.06 -8.01
N VAL A 230 5.21 0.90 -8.92
CA VAL A 230 5.07 0.62 -10.35
C VAL A 230 6.27 -0.16 -10.89
N ALA A 231 7.50 0.26 -10.58
CA ALA A 231 8.71 -0.40 -11.04
C ALA A 231 8.81 -1.84 -10.50
N SER A 232 8.53 -2.05 -9.21
CA SER A 232 8.55 -3.38 -8.59
C SER A 232 7.50 -4.30 -9.22
N LEU A 233 6.27 -3.84 -9.39
CA LEU A 233 5.21 -4.63 -9.99
C LEU A 233 5.48 -4.95 -11.47
N ALA A 234 5.96 -3.97 -12.24
CA ALA A 234 6.32 -4.20 -13.64
C ALA A 234 7.40 -5.27 -13.78
N LYS A 235 8.42 -5.26 -12.89
CA LYS A 235 9.44 -6.30 -12.86
C LYS A 235 8.89 -7.67 -12.46
N LEU A 236 8.01 -7.75 -11.46
CA LEU A 236 7.34 -9.00 -11.08
C LEU A 236 6.59 -9.62 -12.25
N LEU A 237 5.81 -8.80 -12.96
CA LEU A 237 5.09 -9.25 -14.17
C LEU A 237 6.04 -9.67 -15.27
N ALA A 238 7.13 -8.92 -15.50
CA ALA A 238 8.14 -9.28 -16.49
C ALA A 238 8.83 -10.62 -16.17
N GLN A 239 9.18 -10.87 -14.92
CA GLN A 239 9.76 -12.14 -14.48
C GLN A 239 8.78 -13.32 -14.59
N ARG A 240 7.50 -13.07 -14.33
CA ARG A 240 6.44 -14.06 -14.52
C ARG A 240 6.17 -14.36 -16.00
N GLY A 241 6.43 -13.41 -16.88
CA GLY A 241 6.20 -13.49 -18.33
C GLY A 241 4.78 -13.12 -18.77
N GLN A 242 3.80 -13.21 -17.89
CA GLN A 242 2.39 -12.84 -18.13
C GLN A 242 1.70 -12.54 -16.81
N GLY A 243 0.54 -11.90 -16.88
CA GLY A 243 -0.32 -11.73 -15.70
C GLY A 243 -0.73 -10.28 -15.45
N ARG A 244 -1.34 -10.08 -14.30
CA ARG A 244 -2.01 -8.84 -13.95
C ARG A 244 -1.69 -8.45 -12.50
N GLY A 245 -1.40 -7.19 -12.27
CA GLY A 245 -1.15 -6.63 -10.94
C GLY A 245 -2.04 -5.43 -10.64
N LEU A 246 -2.55 -5.35 -9.42
CA LEU A 246 -3.35 -4.24 -8.91
C LEU A 246 -2.49 -3.39 -7.99
N ILE A 247 -2.47 -2.08 -8.23
CA ILE A 247 -1.84 -1.07 -7.38
C ILE A 247 -2.93 -0.30 -6.63
N SER A 248 -2.72 -0.07 -5.32
CA SER A 248 -3.61 0.72 -4.47
C SER A 248 -2.81 1.61 -3.54
N ILE A 249 -2.95 2.92 -3.69
CA ILE A 249 -2.18 3.93 -2.94
C ILE A 249 -3.14 4.95 -2.35
N CYS A 250 -3.17 5.04 -1.02
CA CYS A 250 -3.81 6.14 -0.30
C CYS A 250 -2.89 7.36 -0.24
N ALA A 251 -3.49 8.53 -0.09
CA ALA A 251 -2.78 9.80 0.05
C ALA A 251 -3.45 10.69 1.09
N ALA A 252 -2.69 11.63 1.64
CA ALA A 252 -3.23 12.67 2.51
C ALA A 252 -4.34 13.48 1.82
N GLY A 253 -5.22 14.11 2.62
CA GLY A 253 -6.35 14.87 2.10
C GLY A 253 -7.53 14.01 1.66
N GLY A 254 -7.59 12.73 2.09
CA GLY A 254 -8.69 11.82 1.77
C GLY A 254 -8.66 11.32 0.33
N GLN A 255 -7.51 11.29 -0.31
CA GLN A 255 -7.35 10.91 -1.71
C GLN A 255 -6.77 9.50 -1.87
N GLY A 256 -6.94 8.93 -3.05
CA GLY A 256 -6.35 7.66 -3.42
C GLY A 256 -6.24 7.48 -4.93
N VAL A 257 -5.25 6.74 -5.34
CA VAL A 257 -5.04 6.34 -6.74
C VAL A 257 -4.84 4.83 -6.82
N VAL A 258 -5.45 4.22 -7.82
CA VAL A 258 -5.31 2.80 -8.11
C VAL A 258 -4.98 2.59 -9.58
N ALA A 259 -4.32 1.50 -9.88
CA ALA A 259 -3.94 1.19 -11.26
C ALA A 259 -3.88 -0.32 -11.50
N ILE A 260 -3.97 -0.71 -12.77
CA ILE A 260 -3.73 -2.07 -13.24
C ILE A 260 -2.53 -2.06 -14.16
N LEU A 261 -1.57 -2.94 -13.87
CA LEU A 261 -0.50 -3.29 -14.79
C LEU A 261 -0.73 -4.70 -15.33
N GLU A 262 -0.47 -4.90 -16.61
CA GLU A 262 -0.64 -6.17 -17.32
C GLU A 262 0.60 -6.51 -18.16
N ARG A 263 0.83 -7.82 -18.32
CA ARG A 263 1.83 -8.35 -19.24
C ARG A 263 1.30 -9.60 -19.95
#